data_6e9d7fbe495c2dae0c8ad88573d0098f
#
_entry.id   6e9d7fbe495c2dae0c8ad88573d0098f
#
_cell.length_a   1.000
_cell.length_b   1.000
_cell.length_c   1.000
_cell.angle_alpha   90.00
_cell.angle_beta   90.00
_cell.angle_gamma   90.00
#
_symmetry.space_group_name_H-M   'P 1'
#
loop_
_entity.id
_entity.type
_entity.pdbx_description
1 polymer ?
#
loop_
_entity_poly.entity_id
_entity_poly.type
_entity_poly.pdbx_seq_one_letter_code
_entity_poly.pdbx_strand_id
1 'polypeptide(L)'
;MPRVTVRGAGLPPVLLEPGDSLAFGRVPHDVAERAPGRTILTLPDCAPHVSRLVGELEVDAERVVLHWVGAGAAQLSGLFDAPGGARRVSLTRSMSATLDDGENQLVVLLGRQEPDGGLSDIVLSIDVTPGPTVPRGAAGAMGGTATTEAGPALERGSRNWFVALALTEPWLSGNDDYPRPPSNREIFDRVRDWHGYAWNLQQPQRVDEAIRVISRLAFGVHDDPFGAPHNGRLQNVRFAVARRAAELRLVTATDLAEVDRAARMRKLPPPPASPAQQPSS
;
A
#
# COMPACT_ATOMS: atom_id res chain seq x y z
N MET A 1 10.55 -28.30 12.57
CA MET A 1 10.71 -27.68 11.24
C MET A 1 9.37 -27.15 10.82
N PRO A 2 9.24 -25.87 10.48
CA PRO A 2 7.95 -25.28 10.10
C PRO A 2 7.43 -25.93 8.80
N ARG A 3 6.11 -26.04 8.71
CA ARG A 3 5.41 -26.39 7.47
C ARG A 3 4.49 -25.25 7.11
N VAL A 4 4.37 -24.96 5.84
CA VAL A 4 3.57 -23.85 5.36
C VAL A 4 2.50 -24.34 4.41
N THR A 5 1.25 -23.92 4.64
CA THR A 5 0.15 -24.14 3.69
C THR A 5 -0.31 -22.79 3.17
N VAL A 6 -0.22 -22.59 1.86
CA VAL A 6 -0.74 -21.39 1.19
C VAL A 6 -2.06 -21.70 0.52
N ARG A 7 -3.10 -20.89 0.79
CA ARG A 7 -4.46 -21.04 0.26
C ARG A 7 -5.03 -19.69 -0.18
N GLY A 8 -6.07 -19.72 -0.97
CA GLY A 8 -6.82 -18.50 -1.33
C GLY A 8 -6.83 -18.22 -2.81
N ALA A 9 -7.45 -17.11 -3.20
CA ALA A 9 -7.61 -16.66 -4.59
C ALA A 9 -8.23 -17.73 -5.55
N GLY A 10 -8.97 -18.72 -5.03
CA GLY A 10 -9.51 -19.81 -5.85
C GLY A 10 -8.48 -20.85 -6.32
N LEU A 11 -7.27 -20.81 -5.76
CA LEU A 11 -6.17 -21.72 -6.10
C LEU A 11 -6.20 -22.99 -5.23
N PRO A 12 -5.69 -24.13 -5.74
CA PRO A 12 -5.48 -25.30 -4.91
C PRO A 12 -4.44 -25.00 -3.81
N PRO A 13 -4.56 -25.61 -2.63
CA PRO A 13 -3.59 -25.43 -1.55
C PRO A 13 -2.18 -25.86 -1.99
N VAL A 14 -1.19 -25.05 -1.64
CA VAL A 14 0.23 -25.35 -1.84
C VAL A 14 0.85 -25.66 -0.47
N LEU A 15 1.48 -26.82 -0.35
CA LEU A 15 2.21 -27.23 0.84
C LEU A 15 3.70 -27.04 0.59
N LEU A 16 4.40 -26.39 1.53
CA LEU A 16 5.83 -26.16 1.50
C LEU A 16 6.46 -26.77 2.77
N GLU A 17 7.57 -27.44 2.56
CA GLU A 17 8.41 -27.99 3.63
C GLU A 17 9.71 -27.20 3.78
N PRO A 18 10.48 -27.40 4.86
CA PRO A 18 11.78 -26.75 5.03
C PRO A 18 12.72 -27.02 3.85
N GLY A 19 13.26 -25.96 3.28
CA GLY A 19 14.07 -25.96 2.07
C GLY A 19 13.29 -25.66 0.79
N ASP A 20 11.95 -25.61 0.87
CA ASP A 20 11.12 -25.19 -0.26
C ASP A 20 10.99 -23.67 -0.34
N SER A 21 10.72 -23.20 -1.55
CA SER A 21 10.34 -21.81 -1.80
C SER A 21 9.13 -21.72 -2.73
N LEU A 22 8.36 -20.64 -2.61
CA LEU A 22 7.23 -20.33 -3.46
C LEU A 22 7.41 -18.97 -4.09
N ALA A 23 7.50 -18.91 -5.42
CA ALA A 23 7.44 -17.68 -6.17
C ALA A 23 6.02 -17.46 -6.69
N PHE A 24 5.43 -16.29 -6.47
CA PHE A 24 4.06 -16.01 -6.88
C PHE A 24 3.89 -14.64 -7.53
N GLY A 25 2.92 -14.54 -8.43
CA GLY A 25 2.66 -13.31 -9.17
C GLY A 25 1.74 -13.50 -10.35
N ARG A 26 1.62 -12.49 -11.20
CA ARG A 26 0.78 -12.52 -12.40
C ARG A 26 1.30 -13.50 -13.46
N VAL A 27 2.60 -13.51 -13.71
CA VAL A 27 3.29 -14.42 -14.65
C VAL A 27 4.68 -14.74 -14.10
N PRO A 28 4.78 -15.42 -12.95
CA PRO A 28 6.05 -15.65 -12.27
C PRO A 28 6.98 -16.59 -13.06
N HIS A 29 6.45 -17.43 -13.93
CA HIS A 29 7.24 -18.34 -14.78
C HIS A 29 8.27 -17.65 -15.69
N ASP A 30 8.00 -16.39 -16.06
CA ASP A 30 8.89 -15.63 -16.94
C ASP A 30 10.10 -15.04 -16.21
N VAL A 31 10.03 -14.94 -14.88
CA VAL A 31 10.99 -14.17 -14.07
C VAL A 31 11.67 -15.05 -13.02
N ALA A 32 10.92 -15.97 -12.42
CA ALA A 32 11.45 -16.85 -11.39
C ALA A 32 12.28 -17.96 -12.03
N GLU A 33 13.52 -18.10 -11.60
CA GLU A 33 14.35 -19.23 -12.00
C GLU A 33 13.75 -20.57 -11.51
N ARG A 34 13.77 -21.57 -12.37
CA ARG A 34 13.40 -22.93 -11.99
C ARG A 34 14.54 -23.56 -11.20
N ALA A 35 14.29 -23.80 -9.91
CA ALA A 35 15.23 -24.46 -9.01
C ALA A 35 14.54 -25.66 -8.34
N PRO A 36 15.30 -26.69 -7.95
CA PRO A 36 14.78 -27.77 -7.10
C PRO A 36 14.17 -27.22 -5.82
N GLY A 37 13.00 -27.73 -5.40
CA GLY A 37 12.27 -27.24 -4.22
C GLY A 37 11.56 -25.89 -4.41
N ARG A 38 11.55 -25.32 -5.63
CA ARG A 38 10.86 -24.06 -5.94
C ARG A 38 9.52 -24.34 -6.63
N THR A 39 8.45 -23.95 -5.96
CA THR A 39 7.09 -23.93 -6.50
C THR A 39 6.79 -22.58 -7.13
N ILE A 40 6.09 -22.58 -8.25
CA ILE A 40 5.68 -21.36 -8.94
C ILE A 40 4.14 -21.29 -8.96
N LEU A 41 3.60 -20.20 -8.42
CA LEU A 41 2.16 -19.98 -8.28
C LEU A 41 1.71 -18.77 -9.10
N THR A 42 0.96 -19.00 -10.15
CA THR A 42 0.31 -17.91 -10.90
C THR A 42 -0.97 -17.50 -10.20
N LEU A 43 -1.05 -16.22 -9.83
CA LEU A 43 -2.26 -15.65 -9.26
C LEU A 43 -3.30 -15.44 -10.37
N PRO A 44 -4.56 -15.86 -10.17
CA PRO A 44 -5.60 -15.74 -11.19
C PRO A 44 -6.11 -14.31 -11.31
N ASP A 45 -6.62 -13.98 -12.49
CA ASP A 45 -7.33 -12.73 -12.78
C ASP A 45 -6.57 -11.47 -12.35
N CYS A 46 -5.24 -11.51 -12.39
CA CYS A 46 -4.42 -10.38 -11.98
C CYS A 46 -4.61 -9.16 -12.88
N ALA A 47 -4.81 -8.01 -12.26
CA ALA A 47 -4.80 -6.73 -12.94
C ALA A 47 -3.43 -6.46 -13.62
N PRO A 48 -3.39 -5.74 -14.77
CA PRO A 48 -2.16 -5.51 -15.55
C PRO A 48 -1.01 -4.84 -14.77
N HIS A 49 -1.35 -4.01 -13.77
CA HIS A 49 -0.38 -3.33 -12.92
C HIS A 49 0.28 -4.24 -11.86
N VAL A 50 -0.26 -5.45 -11.64
CA VAL A 50 0.36 -6.42 -10.75
C VAL A 50 1.64 -6.96 -11.39
N SER A 51 2.73 -6.94 -10.65
CA SER A 51 4.04 -7.42 -11.12
C SER A 51 3.97 -8.88 -11.58
N ARG A 52 4.76 -9.26 -12.59
CA ARG A 52 4.87 -10.66 -13.02
C ARG A 52 5.31 -11.54 -11.87
N LEU A 53 6.34 -11.12 -11.12
CA LEU A 53 6.73 -11.68 -9.83
C LEU A 53 6.37 -10.65 -8.75
N VAL A 54 5.53 -11.06 -7.82
CA VAL A 54 5.02 -10.20 -6.74
C VAL A 54 5.79 -10.45 -5.44
N GLY A 55 6.05 -11.72 -5.15
CA GLY A 55 6.74 -12.09 -3.93
C GLY A 55 7.30 -13.51 -3.98
N GLU A 56 8.15 -13.78 -3.03
CA GLU A 56 8.76 -15.08 -2.79
C GLU A 56 8.61 -15.43 -1.32
N LEU A 57 8.18 -16.66 -1.05
CA LEU A 57 8.10 -17.23 0.28
C LEU A 57 9.20 -18.28 0.40
N GLU A 58 10.05 -18.14 1.41
CA GLU A 58 11.12 -19.10 1.72
C GLU A 58 10.84 -19.77 3.05
N VAL A 59 10.91 -21.10 3.06
CA VAL A 59 10.71 -21.91 4.27
C VAL A 59 12.05 -22.48 4.72
N ASP A 60 12.63 -21.85 5.72
CA ASP A 60 13.85 -22.34 6.38
C ASP A 60 13.52 -23.37 7.47
N ALA A 61 14.57 -23.98 8.06
CA ALA A 61 14.42 -24.92 9.18
C ALA A 61 13.75 -24.30 10.42
N GLU A 62 13.75 -22.98 10.54
CA GLU A 62 13.34 -22.26 11.75
C GLU A 62 12.31 -21.17 11.54
N ARG A 63 12.29 -20.59 10.34
CA ARG A 63 11.46 -19.43 10.05
C ARG A 63 10.91 -19.50 8.63
N VAL A 64 9.85 -18.75 8.44
CA VAL A 64 9.24 -18.50 7.13
C VAL A 64 9.39 -17.04 6.81
N VAL A 65 9.98 -16.72 5.67
CA VAL A 65 10.24 -15.33 5.25
C VAL A 65 9.51 -15.06 3.95
N LEU A 66 8.75 -13.97 3.94
CA LEU A 66 8.13 -13.40 2.75
C LEU A 66 8.99 -12.26 2.24
N HIS A 67 9.48 -12.37 1.02
CA HIS A 67 10.17 -11.32 0.28
C HIS A 67 9.19 -10.67 -0.70
N TRP A 68 8.90 -9.37 -0.53
CA TRP A 68 8.03 -8.63 -1.41
C TRP A 68 8.85 -7.90 -2.47
N VAL A 69 8.76 -8.33 -3.72
CA VAL A 69 9.53 -7.77 -4.85
C VAL A 69 8.66 -6.94 -5.80
N GLY A 70 7.35 -7.10 -5.71
CA GLY A 70 6.38 -6.39 -6.54
C GLY A 70 6.38 -4.88 -6.35
N ALA A 71 6.03 -4.14 -7.41
CA ALA A 71 5.89 -2.68 -7.37
C ALA A 71 4.63 -2.23 -6.61
N GLY A 72 3.58 -3.05 -6.62
CA GLY A 72 2.32 -2.78 -5.91
C GLY A 72 2.45 -2.90 -4.39
N ALA A 73 1.50 -2.32 -3.67
CA ALA A 73 1.42 -2.44 -2.23
C ALA A 73 0.65 -3.71 -1.81
N ALA A 74 1.04 -4.30 -0.69
CA ALA A 74 0.31 -5.38 -0.04
C ALA A 74 0.25 -5.17 1.46
N GLN A 75 -0.63 -5.93 2.10
CA GLN A 75 -0.75 -5.99 3.55
C GLN A 75 -0.52 -7.41 4.01
N LEU A 76 0.32 -7.55 5.03
CA LEU A 76 0.52 -8.79 5.76
C LEU A 76 -0.06 -8.62 7.16
N SER A 77 -0.91 -9.54 7.58
CA SER A 77 -1.51 -9.54 8.92
C SER A 77 -1.36 -10.92 9.53
N GLY A 78 -0.87 -11.02 10.77
CA GLY A 78 -1.05 -12.21 11.59
C GLY A 78 -2.49 -12.24 12.13
N LEU A 79 -3.20 -13.35 12.01
CA LEU A 79 -4.61 -13.47 12.40
C LEU A 79 -4.80 -13.94 13.84
N PHE A 80 -3.74 -14.40 14.51
CA PHE A 80 -3.79 -14.88 15.90
C PHE A 80 -2.95 -14.01 16.85
N ASP A 81 -3.36 -14.05 18.12
CA ASP A 81 -2.85 -13.26 19.22
C ASP A 81 -1.33 -13.40 19.41
N ALA A 82 -0.57 -12.54 18.75
CA ALA A 82 0.74 -12.21 19.25
C ALA A 82 0.59 -11.33 20.51
N PRO A 83 1.46 -11.45 21.53
CA PRO A 83 1.51 -10.50 22.63
C PRO A 83 1.64 -9.08 22.08
N GLY A 84 0.57 -8.26 22.18
CA GLY A 84 0.49 -6.93 21.59
C GLY A 84 -0.56 -6.75 20.49
N GLY A 85 -1.38 -7.77 20.18
CA GLY A 85 -2.50 -7.71 19.22
C GLY A 85 -2.11 -8.04 17.77
N ALA A 86 -3.12 -8.14 16.91
CA ALA A 86 -2.95 -8.45 15.49
C ALA A 86 -2.02 -7.44 14.80
N ARG A 87 -0.89 -7.91 14.32
CA ARG A 87 0.06 -7.07 13.57
C ARG A 87 -0.38 -6.96 12.12
N ARG A 88 -0.39 -5.73 11.61
CA ARG A 88 -0.57 -5.45 10.19
C ARG A 88 0.62 -4.68 9.67
N VAL A 89 1.29 -5.22 8.66
CA VAL A 89 2.46 -4.62 8.01
C VAL A 89 2.10 -4.31 6.57
N SER A 90 2.32 -3.07 6.13
CA SER A 90 2.23 -2.72 4.72
C SER A 90 3.55 -3.09 4.04
N LEU A 91 3.47 -3.97 3.06
CA LEU A 91 4.62 -4.40 2.28
C LEU A 91 4.80 -3.50 1.07
N THR A 92 6.02 -3.09 0.86
CA THR A 92 6.45 -2.32 -0.30
C THR A 92 7.68 -2.96 -0.92
N ARG A 93 8.00 -2.57 -2.15
CA ARG A 93 9.10 -3.17 -2.91
C ARG A 93 10.38 -3.33 -2.09
N SER A 94 10.99 -4.50 -2.20
CA SER A 94 12.22 -4.90 -1.51
C SER A 94 12.10 -5.05 0.01
N MET A 95 10.88 -5.13 0.55
CA MET A 95 10.66 -5.47 1.95
C MET A 95 10.62 -6.98 2.15
N SER A 96 11.12 -7.40 3.32
CA SER A 96 10.99 -8.77 3.80
C SER A 96 10.29 -8.78 5.15
N ALA A 97 9.46 -9.78 5.39
CA ALA A 97 8.78 -9.99 6.64
C ALA A 97 8.90 -11.46 7.07
N THR A 98 9.22 -11.69 8.32
CA THR A 98 9.08 -13.01 8.92
C THR A 98 7.63 -13.25 9.28
N LEU A 99 7.08 -14.40 8.89
CA LEU A 99 5.73 -14.78 9.23
C LEU A 99 5.69 -15.32 10.66
N ASP A 100 4.62 -14.98 11.37
CA ASP A 100 4.33 -15.52 12.69
C ASP A 100 3.80 -16.95 12.57
N ASP A 101 3.97 -17.76 13.62
CA ASP A 101 3.33 -19.07 13.72
C ASP A 101 1.80 -18.90 13.68
N GLY A 102 1.12 -19.86 13.03
CA GLY A 102 -0.32 -19.83 12.81
C GLY A 102 -0.72 -19.17 11.50
N GLU A 103 -1.93 -18.63 11.43
CA GLU A 103 -2.52 -18.10 10.22
C GLU A 103 -2.10 -16.66 9.98
N ASN A 104 -1.46 -16.42 8.82
CA ASN A 104 -1.13 -15.11 8.30
C ASN A 104 -1.96 -14.83 7.05
N GLN A 105 -2.39 -13.60 6.87
CA GLN A 105 -3.12 -13.15 5.69
C GLN A 105 -2.29 -12.17 4.90
N LEU A 106 -2.05 -12.48 3.63
CA LEU A 106 -1.43 -11.59 2.66
C LEU A 106 -2.50 -11.06 1.71
N VAL A 107 -2.64 -9.75 1.64
CA VAL A 107 -3.61 -9.07 0.76
C VAL A 107 -2.84 -8.26 -0.27
N VAL A 108 -2.92 -8.66 -1.55
CA VAL A 108 -2.43 -7.86 -2.68
C VAL A 108 -3.51 -6.85 -3.03
N LEU A 109 -3.24 -5.59 -2.72
CA LEU A 109 -4.24 -4.52 -2.83
C LEU A 109 -4.59 -4.24 -4.30
N LEU A 110 -5.89 -4.26 -4.63
CA LEU A 110 -6.43 -4.05 -5.98
C LEU A 110 -5.79 -4.97 -7.03
N GLY A 111 -5.36 -6.16 -6.60
CA GLY A 111 -4.59 -7.07 -7.44
C GLY A 111 -5.41 -7.83 -8.48
N ARG A 112 -6.72 -7.95 -8.30
CA ARG A 112 -7.62 -8.71 -9.17
C ARG A 112 -8.36 -7.80 -10.13
N GLN A 113 -8.42 -8.20 -11.40
CA GLN A 113 -9.29 -7.61 -12.41
C GLN A 113 -10.64 -8.33 -12.41
N GLU A 114 -11.71 -7.61 -12.14
CA GLU A 114 -13.06 -8.17 -12.21
C GLU A 114 -13.61 -8.14 -13.65
N PRO A 115 -14.60 -9.00 -13.98
CA PRO A 115 -15.14 -9.10 -15.35
C PRO A 115 -15.77 -7.80 -15.88
N ASP A 116 -16.24 -6.94 -15.00
CA ASP A 116 -16.81 -5.63 -15.32
C ASP A 116 -15.78 -4.50 -15.41
N GLY A 117 -14.48 -4.84 -15.31
CA GLY A 117 -13.37 -3.89 -15.34
C GLY A 117 -13.03 -3.26 -13.99
N GLY A 118 -13.76 -3.63 -12.93
CA GLY A 118 -13.42 -3.24 -11.56
C GLY A 118 -12.13 -3.87 -11.06
N LEU A 119 -11.63 -3.38 -9.93
CA LEU A 119 -10.47 -3.96 -9.25
C LEU A 119 -10.89 -4.37 -7.84
N SER A 120 -10.42 -5.56 -7.41
CA SER A 120 -10.58 -6.08 -6.05
C SER A 120 -9.25 -6.60 -5.50
N ASP A 121 -9.24 -6.96 -4.24
CA ASP A 121 -8.04 -7.48 -3.59
C ASP A 121 -7.85 -8.99 -3.89
N ILE A 122 -6.59 -9.42 -4.00
CA ILE A 122 -6.25 -10.83 -3.96
C ILE A 122 -5.84 -11.18 -2.53
N VAL A 123 -6.51 -12.16 -1.95
CA VAL A 123 -6.26 -12.61 -0.56
C VAL A 123 -5.66 -14.00 -0.58
N LEU A 124 -4.51 -14.15 0.08
CA LEU A 124 -3.86 -15.43 0.34
C LEU A 124 -3.78 -15.64 1.86
N SER A 125 -4.20 -16.80 2.33
CA SER A 125 -3.96 -17.29 3.71
C SER A 125 -2.71 -18.14 3.71
N ILE A 126 -1.79 -17.85 4.60
CA ILE A 126 -0.50 -18.54 4.78
C ILE A 126 -0.48 -19.09 6.20
N ASP A 127 -0.69 -20.37 6.34
CA ASP A 127 -0.69 -21.04 7.64
C ASP A 127 0.68 -21.64 7.93
N VAL A 128 1.32 -21.16 8.98
CA VAL A 128 2.66 -21.58 9.42
C VAL A 128 2.49 -22.50 10.63
N THR A 129 2.70 -23.79 10.44
CA THR A 129 2.69 -24.77 11.53
C THR A 129 4.13 -24.88 12.10
N PRO A 130 4.34 -24.55 13.37
CA PRO A 130 5.68 -24.56 13.98
C PRO A 130 6.25 -25.97 14.05
N GLY A 131 7.56 -26.06 13.86
CA GLY A 131 8.32 -27.28 14.08
C GLY A 131 9.28 -27.14 15.26
N PRO A 132 9.89 -28.20 15.78
CA PRO A 132 10.87 -28.11 16.87
C PRO A 132 12.12 -27.32 16.42
N THR A 133 12.52 -26.34 17.21
CA THR A 133 13.46 -25.25 16.92
C THR A 133 14.94 -25.65 16.90
N VAL A 134 15.73 -25.18 15.92
CA VAL A 134 17.22 -25.08 15.94
C VAL A 134 17.67 -23.90 15.07
N PRO A 135 18.61 -22.99 15.52
CA PRO A 135 18.90 -21.72 14.83
C PRO A 135 19.94 -21.74 13.70
N ARG A 136 19.70 -20.99 12.60
CA ARG A 136 20.72 -20.44 11.67
C ARG A 136 20.16 -19.51 10.57
N GLY A 137 20.67 -18.53 10.23
CA GLY A 137 21.55 -17.63 9.48
C GLY A 137 21.10 -17.24 8.04
N ALA A 138 21.25 -15.95 7.68
CA ALA A 138 20.66 -15.24 6.51
C ALA A 138 21.43 -15.31 5.17
N ALA A 139 20.71 -15.13 4.05
CA ALA A 139 21.12 -14.62 2.72
C ALA A 139 19.87 -14.48 1.81
N GLY A 140 19.67 -13.54 0.92
CA GLY A 140 20.39 -12.75 0.00
C GLY A 140 19.49 -12.47 -1.23
N ALA A 141 19.39 -11.22 -1.74
CA ALA A 141 18.43 -10.75 -2.77
C ALA A 141 18.96 -10.87 -4.21
N MET A 142 18.06 -11.04 -5.18
CA MET A 142 18.34 -10.80 -6.61
C MET A 142 17.13 -10.22 -7.35
N GLY A 143 17.36 -9.27 -8.23
CA GLY A 143 16.35 -8.53 -8.96
C GLY A 143 16.28 -8.85 -10.45
N GLY A 144 15.10 -8.64 -11.03
CA GLY A 144 14.87 -8.73 -12.48
C GLY A 144 13.98 -7.58 -12.96
N THR A 145 14.29 -7.03 -14.12
CA THR A 145 13.60 -5.88 -14.73
C THR A 145 12.46 -6.35 -15.63
N ALA A 146 11.22 -6.03 -15.27
CA ALA A 146 10.05 -6.17 -16.14
C ALA A 146 9.19 -4.92 -16.04
N THR A 147 8.76 -4.37 -17.15
CA THR A 147 7.87 -3.22 -17.22
C THR A 147 6.50 -3.61 -16.67
N THR A 148 6.13 -3.01 -15.53
CA THR A 148 4.80 -3.13 -14.92
C THR A 148 4.06 -1.84 -15.22
N GLU A 149 2.80 -1.91 -15.64
CA GLU A 149 1.96 -0.73 -15.80
C GLU A 149 1.80 -0.02 -14.45
N ALA A 150 1.61 1.29 -14.48
CA ALA A 150 1.37 2.06 -13.27
C ALA A 150 0.03 1.63 -12.65
N GLY A 151 0.03 1.36 -11.36
CA GLY A 151 -1.20 1.09 -10.61
C GLY A 151 -2.13 2.31 -10.55
N PRO A 152 -3.33 2.16 -9.95
CA PRO A 152 -4.24 3.28 -9.79
C PRO A 152 -3.54 4.43 -9.07
N ALA A 153 -3.53 5.61 -9.69
CA ALA A 153 -2.82 6.78 -9.20
C ALA A 153 -3.69 8.04 -9.37
N LEU A 154 -3.48 9.00 -8.48
CA LEU A 154 -4.03 10.33 -8.61
C LEU A 154 -3.07 11.20 -9.43
N GLU A 155 -3.62 12.00 -10.33
CA GLU A 155 -2.84 12.99 -11.05
C GLU A 155 -2.24 13.99 -10.06
N ARG A 156 -0.90 14.03 -10.00
CA ARG A 156 -0.16 14.87 -9.08
C ARG A 156 -0.46 16.35 -9.32
N GLY A 157 -0.71 17.10 -8.25
CA GLY A 157 -1.06 18.51 -8.32
C GLY A 157 -2.54 18.77 -8.64
N SER A 158 -3.35 17.73 -8.91
CA SER A 158 -4.78 17.86 -9.09
C SER A 158 -5.50 18.18 -7.78
N ARG A 159 -6.75 18.68 -7.88
CA ARG A 159 -7.63 18.87 -6.72
C ARG A 159 -7.73 17.59 -5.87
N ASN A 160 -8.01 16.46 -6.52
CA ASN A 160 -8.21 15.19 -5.82
C ASN A 160 -6.92 14.72 -5.13
N TRP A 161 -5.76 14.96 -5.74
CA TRP A 161 -4.47 14.66 -5.14
C TRP A 161 -4.21 15.49 -3.87
N PHE A 162 -4.48 16.81 -3.90
CA PHE A 162 -4.34 17.65 -2.71
C PHE A 162 -5.34 17.27 -1.61
N VAL A 163 -6.59 16.94 -1.98
CA VAL A 163 -7.57 16.45 -1.01
C VAL A 163 -7.14 15.11 -0.42
N ALA A 164 -6.60 14.19 -1.23
CA ALA A 164 -6.04 12.93 -0.72
C ALA A 164 -4.89 13.17 0.25
N LEU A 165 -3.98 14.08 -0.09
CA LEU A 165 -2.85 14.43 0.75
C LEU A 165 -3.30 14.99 2.12
N ALA A 166 -4.26 15.93 2.11
CA ALA A 166 -4.80 16.48 3.35
C ALA A 166 -5.58 15.44 4.15
N LEU A 167 -6.36 14.58 3.48
CA LEU A 167 -7.14 13.50 4.10
C LEU A 167 -6.25 12.47 4.80
N THR A 168 -5.10 12.14 4.20
CA THR A 168 -4.17 11.11 4.70
C THR A 168 -3.04 11.66 5.57
N GLU A 169 -2.87 12.97 5.67
CA GLU A 169 -1.80 13.63 6.44
C GLU A 169 -1.60 13.03 7.85
N PRO A 170 -2.67 12.74 8.66
CA PRO A 170 -2.49 12.15 9.98
C PRO A 170 -1.77 10.79 9.97
N TRP A 171 -1.96 9.99 8.91
CA TRP A 171 -1.29 8.68 8.73
C TRP A 171 0.12 8.83 8.15
N LEU A 172 0.35 9.85 7.32
CA LEU A 172 1.65 10.07 6.67
C LEU A 172 2.66 10.74 7.60
N SER A 173 2.20 11.55 8.54
CA SER A 173 3.06 12.26 9.50
C SER A 173 3.61 11.34 10.60
N GLY A 174 2.91 10.24 10.92
CA GLY A 174 3.34 9.29 11.96
C GLY A 174 3.39 9.87 13.38
N ASN A 175 2.77 11.03 13.62
CA ASN A 175 2.83 11.74 14.90
C ASN A 175 1.72 11.34 15.89
N ASP A 176 0.78 10.52 15.45
CA ASP A 176 -0.40 10.13 16.24
C ASP A 176 -0.63 8.62 16.10
N ASP A 177 -0.65 7.91 17.23
CA ASP A 177 -0.94 6.48 17.29
C ASP A 177 -2.40 6.18 16.92
N TYR A 178 -3.29 7.16 17.04
CA TYR A 178 -4.72 7.05 16.76
C TYR A 178 -5.18 8.14 15.78
N PRO A 179 -4.68 8.16 14.55
CA PRO A 179 -4.96 9.23 13.60
C PRO A 179 -6.45 9.33 13.28
N ARG A 180 -7.01 10.52 13.40
CA ARG A 180 -8.38 10.81 12.99
C ARG A 180 -8.42 11.46 11.60
N PRO A 181 -9.44 11.17 10.78
CA PRO A 181 -9.58 11.85 9.50
C PRO A 181 -9.97 13.32 9.73
N PRO A 182 -9.37 14.25 8.98
CA PRO A 182 -9.71 15.68 9.08
C PRO A 182 -11.14 15.94 8.56
N SER A 183 -11.76 16.99 9.08
CA SER A 183 -13.04 17.51 8.62
C SER A 183 -12.92 18.19 7.25
N ASN A 184 -14.05 18.47 6.58
CA ASN A 184 -14.05 19.22 5.31
C ASN A 184 -13.38 20.59 5.45
N ARG A 185 -13.55 21.24 6.59
CA ARG A 185 -12.95 22.53 6.86
C ARG A 185 -11.43 22.44 7.01
N GLU A 186 -10.96 21.46 7.77
CA GLU A 186 -9.52 21.21 7.95
C GLU A 186 -8.85 20.88 6.61
N ILE A 187 -9.49 20.05 5.76
CA ILE A 187 -9.00 19.74 4.40
C ILE A 187 -8.92 21.02 3.57
N PHE A 188 -9.97 21.83 3.53
CA PHE A 188 -9.98 23.09 2.80
C PHE A 188 -8.86 24.03 3.26
N ASP A 189 -8.74 24.26 4.57
CA ASP A 189 -7.74 25.15 5.12
C ASP A 189 -6.32 24.66 4.81
N ARG A 190 -6.09 23.35 4.87
CA ARG A 190 -4.80 22.73 4.57
C ARG A 190 -4.43 22.84 3.09
N VAL A 191 -5.37 22.55 2.19
CA VAL A 191 -5.15 22.68 0.74
C VAL A 191 -4.90 24.13 0.34
N ARG A 192 -5.61 25.09 0.94
CA ARG A 192 -5.38 26.51 0.73
C ARG A 192 -4.00 26.95 1.21
N ASP A 193 -3.56 26.43 2.33
CA ASP A 193 -2.22 26.71 2.87
C ASP A 193 -1.11 26.19 1.97
N TRP A 194 -1.29 25.00 1.42
CA TRP A 194 -0.31 24.35 0.53
C TRP A 194 -0.25 24.92 -0.88
N HIS A 195 -1.41 25.24 -1.48
CA HIS A 195 -1.48 25.59 -2.89
C HIS A 195 -1.79 27.07 -3.13
N GLY A 196 -2.39 27.76 -2.15
CA GLY A 196 -2.86 29.14 -2.30
C GLY A 196 -4.20 29.25 -2.99
N TYR A 197 -4.64 28.22 -3.73
CA TYR A 197 -5.93 28.10 -4.38
C TYR A 197 -6.58 26.77 -4.03
N ALA A 198 -7.85 26.74 -3.72
CA ALA A 198 -8.52 25.57 -3.17
C ALA A 198 -9.74 25.10 -3.98
N TRP A 199 -9.81 25.33 -5.29
CA TRP A 199 -10.84 24.81 -6.22
C TRP A 199 -12.28 24.83 -5.67
N ASN A 200 -12.69 25.87 -4.96
CA ASN A 200 -13.98 25.98 -4.29
C ASN A 200 -14.24 24.91 -3.20
N LEU A 201 -13.20 24.35 -2.61
CA LEU A 201 -13.31 23.38 -1.49
C LEU A 201 -13.90 23.99 -0.22
N GLN A 202 -14.13 25.32 -0.15
CA GLN A 202 -14.95 25.95 0.88
C GLN A 202 -16.39 25.41 0.91
N GLN A 203 -16.86 24.84 -0.20
CA GLN A 203 -18.13 24.14 -0.27
C GLN A 203 -17.91 22.68 0.17
N PRO A 204 -18.51 22.19 1.28
CA PRO A 204 -18.30 20.83 1.80
C PRO A 204 -18.56 19.74 0.75
N GLN A 205 -19.54 19.96 -0.14
CA GLN A 205 -19.89 19.03 -1.20
C GLN A 205 -18.72 18.77 -2.17
N ARG A 206 -17.86 19.77 -2.41
CA ARG A 206 -16.67 19.61 -3.27
C ARG A 206 -15.59 18.75 -2.64
N VAL A 207 -15.46 18.82 -1.32
CA VAL A 207 -14.58 17.92 -0.57
C VAL A 207 -15.13 16.50 -0.60
N ASP A 208 -16.42 16.34 -0.35
CA ASP A 208 -17.08 15.03 -0.38
C ASP A 208 -17.03 14.38 -1.77
N GLU A 209 -17.20 15.17 -2.86
CA GLU A 209 -17.00 14.69 -4.24
C GLU A 209 -15.59 14.15 -4.44
N ALA A 210 -14.57 14.89 -4.00
CA ALA A 210 -13.17 14.45 -4.11
C ALA A 210 -12.91 13.18 -3.30
N ILE A 211 -13.45 13.09 -2.08
CA ILE A 211 -13.32 11.89 -1.23
C ILE A 211 -13.98 10.68 -1.90
N ARG A 212 -15.12 10.83 -2.56
CA ARG A 212 -15.76 9.76 -3.33
C ARG A 212 -14.91 9.27 -4.50
N VAL A 213 -14.23 10.19 -5.20
CA VAL A 213 -13.29 9.81 -6.27
C VAL A 213 -12.12 9.02 -5.69
N ILE A 214 -11.54 9.49 -4.57
CA ILE A 214 -10.47 8.80 -3.86
C ILE A 214 -10.93 7.43 -3.39
N SER A 215 -12.17 7.32 -2.87
CA SER A 215 -12.76 6.07 -2.41
C SER A 215 -12.85 5.04 -3.54
N ARG A 216 -13.42 5.43 -4.69
CA ARG A 216 -13.51 4.53 -5.86
C ARG A 216 -12.14 4.07 -6.34
N LEU A 217 -11.14 4.95 -6.30
CA LEU A 217 -9.77 4.60 -6.67
C LEU A 217 -9.14 3.64 -5.64
N ALA A 218 -9.45 3.83 -4.35
CA ALA A 218 -8.87 3.06 -3.25
C ALA A 218 -9.52 1.69 -3.01
N PHE A 219 -10.80 1.53 -3.31
CA PHE A 219 -11.57 0.32 -3.07
C PHE A 219 -12.03 -0.39 -4.34
N GLY A 220 -11.95 0.27 -5.51
CA GLY A 220 -12.61 -0.18 -6.70
C GLY A 220 -14.13 0.12 -6.66
N VAL A 221 -14.84 -0.28 -7.72
CA VAL A 221 -16.27 0.03 -7.86
C VAL A 221 -17.14 -0.83 -6.95
N HIS A 222 -16.74 -2.10 -6.73
CA HIS A 222 -17.54 -3.08 -5.96
C HIS A 222 -17.47 -2.88 -4.46
N ASP A 223 -16.29 -2.54 -3.96
CA ASP A 223 -16.03 -2.41 -2.52
C ASP A 223 -16.07 -0.96 -2.04
N ASP A 224 -16.51 -0.02 -2.91
CA ASP A 224 -16.62 1.39 -2.55
C ASP A 224 -17.60 1.58 -1.38
N PRO A 225 -17.14 2.03 -0.20
CA PRO A 225 -17.99 2.22 0.96
C PRO A 225 -19.10 3.27 0.76
N PHE A 226 -19.06 4.06 -0.30
CA PHE A 226 -20.15 4.97 -0.69
C PHE A 226 -21.17 4.32 -1.65
N GLY A 227 -20.85 3.19 -2.28
CA GLY A 227 -21.65 2.58 -3.34
C GLY A 227 -22.51 1.40 -2.88
N ALA A 228 -22.16 0.70 -1.82
CA ALA A 228 -22.87 -0.50 -1.40
C ALA A 228 -24.02 -0.21 -0.43
N PRO A 229 -25.19 -0.86 -0.58
CA PRO A 229 -26.21 -0.90 0.46
C PRO A 229 -25.69 -1.78 1.60
N HIS A 230 -24.96 -1.19 2.53
CA HIS A 230 -24.45 -1.91 3.70
C HIS A 230 -25.61 -2.17 4.65
N ASN A 231 -25.83 -3.44 5.03
CA ASN A 231 -26.73 -3.85 6.11
C ASN A 231 -26.25 -3.41 7.52
N GLY A 232 -25.31 -2.47 7.57
CA GLY A 232 -24.79 -1.84 8.76
C GLY A 232 -24.29 -0.44 8.45
N ARG A 233 -24.50 0.48 9.39
CA ARG A 233 -23.98 1.85 9.34
C ARG A 233 -22.46 1.74 9.35
N LEU A 234 -21.78 1.94 8.22
CA LEU A 234 -20.32 2.14 8.20
C LEU A 234 -20.00 3.40 9.04
N GLN A 235 -19.77 3.14 10.33
CA GLN A 235 -19.23 4.18 11.18
C GLN A 235 -17.84 4.49 10.62
N ASN A 236 -17.69 5.72 10.11
CA ASN A 236 -16.41 6.24 9.67
C ASN A 236 -15.92 5.87 8.25
N VAL A 237 -16.79 5.99 7.24
CA VAL A 237 -16.38 5.86 5.82
C VAL A 237 -15.13 6.69 5.50
N ARG A 238 -15.06 7.92 6.00
CA ARG A 238 -13.92 8.81 5.81
C ARG A 238 -12.62 8.25 6.39
N PHE A 239 -12.70 7.62 7.57
CA PHE A 239 -11.55 6.94 8.18
C PHE A 239 -11.07 5.78 7.30
N ALA A 240 -12.00 4.94 6.81
CA ALA A 240 -11.67 3.81 5.94
C ALA A 240 -10.99 4.28 4.65
N VAL A 241 -11.55 5.35 4.01
CA VAL A 241 -10.98 5.92 2.78
C VAL A 241 -9.59 6.52 3.02
N ALA A 242 -9.42 7.31 4.09
CA ALA A 242 -8.13 7.91 4.42
C ALA A 242 -7.05 6.85 4.67
N ARG A 243 -7.37 5.87 5.49
CA ARG A 243 -6.47 4.76 5.81
C ARG A 243 -6.10 3.98 4.56
N ARG A 244 -7.10 3.57 3.75
CA ARG A 244 -6.89 2.80 2.53
C ARG A 244 -6.06 3.58 1.49
N ALA A 245 -6.31 4.87 1.33
CA ALA A 245 -5.55 5.73 0.43
C ALA A 245 -4.06 5.85 0.86
N ALA A 246 -3.80 5.92 2.17
CA ALA A 246 -2.44 5.90 2.71
C ALA A 246 -1.76 4.52 2.49
N GLU A 247 -2.47 3.42 2.73
CA GLU A 247 -1.99 2.05 2.52
C GLU A 247 -1.63 1.78 1.04
N LEU A 248 -2.47 2.22 0.10
CA LEU A 248 -2.23 2.15 -1.35
C LEU A 248 -1.16 3.13 -1.84
N ARG A 249 -0.71 4.05 -0.98
CA ARG A 249 0.23 5.10 -1.36
C ARG A 249 -0.25 5.96 -2.53
N LEU A 250 -1.56 6.24 -2.59
CA LEU A 250 -2.11 7.19 -3.57
C LEU A 250 -1.45 8.57 -3.44
N VAL A 251 -0.97 8.87 -2.24
CA VAL A 251 -0.08 9.97 -1.88
C VAL A 251 0.89 9.47 -0.79
N THR A 252 2.07 10.11 -0.67
CA THR A 252 3.15 9.63 0.18
C THR A 252 3.64 10.70 1.17
N ALA A 253 4.39 10.27 2.20
CA ALA A 253 5.06 11.19 3.12
C ALA A 253 6.07 12.11 2.39
N THR A 254 6.66 11.64 1.29
CA THR A 254 7.53 12.46 0.43
C THR A 254 6.74 13.58 -0.23
N ASP A 255 5.55 13.27 -0.77
CA ASP A 255 4.66 14.29 -1.36
C ASP A 255 4.27 15.34 -0.32
N LEU A 256 3.92 14.90 0.90
CA LEU A 256 3.62 15.80 2.02
C LEU A 256 4.79 16.74 2.33
N ALA A 257 5.99 16.19 2.48
CA ALA A 257 7.18 16.97 2.77
C ALA A 257 7.53 17.99 1.66
N GLU A 258 7.32 17.61 0.39
CA GLU A 258 7.56 18.51 -0.75
C GLU A 258 6.57 19.66 -0.78
N VAL A 259 5.28 19.37 -0.59
CA VAL A 259 4.22 20.40 -0.59
C VAL A 259 4.40 21.35 0.60
N ASP A 260 4.71 20.85 1.78
CA ASP A 260 5.03 21.67 2.96
C ASP A 260 6.23 22.57 2.73
N ARG A 261 7.29 22.05 2.08
CA ARG A 261 8.47 22.86 1.73
C ARG A 261 8.09 23.97 0.75
N ALA A 262 7.34 23.65 -0.30
CA ALA A 262 6.91 24.62 -1.29
C ALA A 262 6.02 25.72 -0.67
N ALA A 263 5.13 25.35 0.26
CA ALA A 263 4.29 26.30 0.99
C ALA A 263 5.12 27.25 1.87
N ARG A 264 6.12 26.73 2.58
CA ARG A 264 7.04 27.55 3.39
C ARG A 264 7.83 28.52 2.53
N MET A 265 8.35 28.08 1.39
CA MET A 265 9.12 28.96 0.47
C MET A 265 8.27 30.12 -0.06
N ARG A 266 6.98 29.90 -0.33
CA ARG A 266 6.07 30.97 -0.76
C ARG A 266 5.78 32.03 0.32
N LYS A 267 5.85 31.64 1.58
CA LYS A 267 5.59 32.52 2.73
C LYS A 267 6.84 33.31 3.14
N LEU A 268 8.03 32.96 2.64
CA LEU A 268 9.25 33.73 2.91
C LEU A 268 9.21 35.08 2.18
N PRO A 269 9.55 36.18 2.87
CA PRO A 269 9.70 37.46 2.19
C PRO A 269 10.79 37.38 1.12
N PRO A 270 10.66 38.15 0.01
CA PRO A 270 11.70 38.20 -0.99
C PRO A 270 13.02 38.62 -0.34
N PRO A 271 14.17 38.08 -0.78
CA PRO A 271 15.46 38.48 -0.26
C PRO A 271 15.63 40.02 -0.43
N PRO A 272 16.25 40.71 0.55
CA PRO A 272 16.50 42.15 0.43
C PRO A 272 17.25 42.40 -0.86
N ALA A 273 16.83 43.41 -1.63
CA ALA A 273 17.49 43.81 -2.86
C ALA A 273 18.98 44.09 -2.55
N SER A 274 19.87 43.42 -3.27
CA SER A 274 21.31 43.69 -3.15
C SER A 274 21.54 45.18 -3.33
N PRO A 275 22.34 45.86 -2.46
CA PRO A 275 22.65 47.27 -2.64
C PRO A 275 23.29 47.43 -4.00
N ALA A 276 22.67 48.26 -4.83
CA ALA A 276 23.18 48.60 -6.15
C ALA A 276 24.63 49.12 -5.96
N GLN A 277 25.57 48.46 -6.65
CA GLN A 277 26.93 48.97 -6.74
C GLN A 277 26.89 50.41 -7.31
N GLN A 278 27.19 51.38 -6.46
CA GLN A 278 27.34 52.74 -6.90
C GLN A 278 28.53 52.78 -7.89
N PRO A 279 28.36 53.36 -9.08
CA PRO A 279 29.47 53.55 -9.98
C PRO A 279 30.47 54.50 -9.33
N SER A 280 31.69 54.03 -9.16
CA SER A 280 32.80 54.87 -8.73
C SER A 280 33.03 55.94 -9.78
N SER A 281 32.95 57.21 -9.35
CA SER A 281 33.33 58.41 -10.12
C SER A 281 34.83 58.55 -10.19
#